data_dbaeb832a89b464d405e5c272d69f9ab
#
_entry.id   dbaeb832a89b464d405e5c272d69f9ab
#
_cell.length_a   1.000
_cell.length_b   1.000
_cell.length_c   1.000
_cell.angle_alpha   90.00
_cell.angle_beta   90.00
_cell.angle_gamma   90.00
#
_symmetry.space_group_name_H-M   'P 1'
#
loop_
_entity.id
_entity.type
_entity.pdbx_description
1 polymer ?
#
loop_
_entity_poly.entity_id
_entity_poly.type
_entity_poly.pdbx_seq_one_letter_code
_entity_poly.pdbx_strand_id
1 'polypeptide(L)'
;GKLWTMRQFAGFGSPEETNQRFKQLLNKGQTGLSVAYDMPTLMGYDPDHPFSIGEVGKCGVSIFSLKEMELLFKGVNLDKISVSQTINGPAIILLAFYIAAAEKQGVDLNTIQGTLQNDILKEFTAQKEWIFPPRPSMRVITDMLTYCTKNMPKYNTISISGYHIREAGSTAAQELAFTLADGFSYIEHALKAGLDIDQFAPRLSFFFNSHLDFFEEIAKFRAARRIWAKRLKNKYNAKNERSWKLRFHTQTAGCS
;
A
#
# COMPACT_ATOMS: atom_id res chain seq x y z
N GLY A 1 24.82 -0.61 9.69
CA GLY A 1 23.46 -1.04 9.39
C GLY A 1 23.04 -0.58 8.00
N LYS A 2 21.93 -1.11 7.49
CA LYS A 2 21.38 -0.68 6.22
C LYS A 2 20.74 0.71 6.38
N LEU A 3 21.02 1.63 5.47
CA LEU A 3 20.35 2.92 5.41
C LEU A 3 18.85 2.75 5.13
N TRP A 4 18.04 3.74 5.52
CA TRP A 4 16.62 3.78 5.21
C TRP A 4 16.41 3.85 3.69
N THR A 5 15.24 3.40 3.22
CA THR A 5 14.85 3.56 1.82
C THR A 5 14.46 5.03 1.59
N MET A 6 15.20 5.69 0.73
CA MET A 6 14.91 7.08 0.32
C MET A 6 13.98 7.05 -0.89
N ARG A 7 12.81 7.67 -0.76
CA ARG A 7 11.81 7.75 -1.84
C ARG A 7 11.00 9.02 -1.75
N GLN A 8 10.57 9.53 -2.91
CA GLN A 8 9.57 10.58 -3.02
C GLN A 8 8.31 10.01 -3.67
N PHE A 9 7.16 10.56 -3.28
CA PHE A 9 5.88 10.34 -3.93
C PHE A 9 5.85 11.14 -5.23
N ALA A 10 5.71 10.47 -6.37
CA ALA A 10 5.78 11.10 -7.67
C ALA A 10 4.88 10.38 -8.69
N GLY A 11 4.24 11.16 -9.53
CA GLY A 11 3.40 10.73 -10.64
C GLY A 11 2.63 11.92 -11.17
N PHE A 12 2.62 12.10 -12.48
CA PHE A 12 1.90 13.16 -13.18
C PHE A 12 1.91 12.88 -14.68
N GLY A 13 0.94 13.41 -15.39
CA GLY A 13 0.90 13.37 -16.86
C GLY A 13 0.92 11.97 -17.43
N SER A 14 1.74 11.77 -18.43
CA SER A 14 1.91 10.47 -19.07
C SER A 14 2.86 9.54 -18.31
N PRO A 15 2.79 8.22 -18.59
CA PRO A 15 3.77 7.25 -18.06
C PRO A 15 5.21 7.60 -18.40
N GLU A 16 5.47 8.15 -19.59
CA GLU A 16 6.79 8.55 -20.03
C GLU A 16 7.35 9.74 -19.22
N GLU A 17 6.54 10.76 -18.96
CA GLU A 17 6.93 11.91 -18.14
C GLU A 17 7.25 11.46 -16.72
N THR A 18 6.41 10.63 -16.13
CA THR A 18 6.64 10.07 -14.80
C THR A 18 7.88 9.14 -14.79
N ASN A 19 8.11 8.35 -15.84
CA ASN A 19 9.32 7.54 -15.98
C ASN A 19 10.59 8.39 -15.99
N GLN A 20 10.59 9.51 -16.72
CA GLN A 20 11.70 10.46 -16.71
C GLN A 20 11.95 10.99 -15.29
N ARG A 21 10.90 11.34 -14.57
CA ARG A 21 11.00 11.76 -13.17
C ARG A 21 11.58 10.67 -12.28
N PHE A 22 11.13 9.43 -12.41
CA PHE A 22 11.66 8.30 -11.65
C PHE A 22 13.17 8.10 -11.90
N LYS A 23 13.61 8.17 -13.15
CA LYS A 23 15.04 8.11 -13.50
C LYS A 23 15.85 9.26 -12.88
N GLN A 24 15.32 10.47 -12.90
CA GLN A 24 15.96 11.61 -12.22
C GLN A 24 16.11 11.37 -10.72
N LEU A 25 15.07 10.87 -10.04
CA LEU A 25 15.08 10.58 -8.61
C LEU A 25 16.12 9.49 -8.26
N LEU A 26 16.15 8.41 -9.04
CA LEU A 26 17.14 7.35 -8.86
C LEU A 26 18.57 7.84 -9.10
N ASN A 27 18.79 8.66 -10.14
CA ASN A 27 20.11 9.28 -10.41
C ASN A 27 20.54 10.26 -9.31
N LYS A 28 19.60 10.82 -8.55
CA LYS A 28 19.86 11.65 -7.35
C LYS A 28 20.07 10.84 -6.07
N GLY A 29 20.16 9.51 -6.18
CA GLY A 29 20.48 8.62 -5.06
C GLY A 29 19.27 8.05 -4.32
N GLN A 30 18.05 8.18 -4.83
CA GLN A 30 16.92 7.48 -4.24
C GLN A 30 17.06 5.96 -4.42
N THR A 31 16.61 5.23 -3.42
CA THR A 31 16.70 3.75 -3.37
C THR A 31 15.34 3.07 -3.49
N GLY A 32 14.29 3.85 -3.70
CA GLY A 32 12.94 3.39 -3.92
C GLY A 32 12.08 4.45 -4.60
N LEU A 33 10.95 4.01 -5.11
CA LEU A 33 9.95 4.85 -5.76
C LEU A 33 8.61 4.72 -5.04
N SER A 34 7.80 5.78 -5.11
CA SER A 34 6.42 5.77 -4.65
C SER A 34 5.56 6.40 -5.74
N VAL A 35 4.60 5.62 -6.25
CA VAL A 35 3.79 6.01 -7.42
C VAL A 35 2.54 6.74 -6.97
N ALA A 36 2.33 7.95 -7.51
CA ALA A 36 1.06 8.66 -7.46
C ALA A 36 0.26 8.33 -8.73
N TYR A 37 -0.91 7.76 -8.57
CA TYR A 37 -1.86 7.49 -9.66
C TYR A 37 -2.89 8.62 -9.74
N ASP A 38 -3.39 8.90 -10.95
CA ASP A 38 -4.44 9.89 -11.17
C ASP A 38 -5.82 9.37 -10.71
N MET A 39 -6.79 10.27 -10.63
CA MET A 39 -8.13 9.92 -10.16
C MET A 39 -8.83 8.88 -11.03
N PRO A 40 -8.78 8.91 -12.37
CA PRO A 40 -9.33 7.83 -13.19
C PRO A 40 -8.75 6.47 -12.83
N THR A 41 -7.43 6.36 -12.71
CA THR A 41 -6.76 5.10 -12.31
C THR A 41 -7.20 4.65 -10.91
N LEU A 42 -7.27 5.58 -9.93
CA LEU A 42 -7.70 5.27 -8.55
C LEU A 42 -9.15 4.78 -8.48
N MET A 43 -10.01 5.33 -9.33
CA MET A 43 -11.44 4.97 -9.39
C MET A 43 -11.76 3.83 -10.35
N GLY A 44 -10.75 3.35 -11.11
CA GLY A 44 -10.91 2.25 -12.07
C GLY A 44 -11.66 2.65 -13.34
N TYR A 45 -11.54 3.90 -13.76
CA TYR A 45 -12.08 4.40 -15.03
C TYR A 45 -11.01 4.44 -16.11
N ASP A 46 -11.41 4.14 -17.33
CA ASP A 46 -10.58 4.37 -18.51
C ASP A 46 -10.45 5.87 -18.81
N PRO A 47 -9.37 6.32 -19.48
CA PRO A 47 -9.13 7.75 -19.74
C PRO A 47 -10.21 8.42 -20.59
N ASP A 48 -10.91 7.67 -21.42
CA ASP A 48 -11.99 8.14 -22.31
C ASP A 48 -13.39 8.11 -21.64
N HIS A 49 -13.46 7.64 -20.39
CA HIS A 49 -14.71 7.66 -19.64
C HIS A 49 -15.16 9.11 -19.35
N PRO A 50 -16.45 9.44 -19.42
CA PRO A 50 -16.94 10.81 -19.19
C PRO A 50 -16.47 11.43 -17.85
N PHE A 51 -16.33 10.64 -16.79
CA PHE A 51 -15.83 11.11 -15.49
C PHE A 51 -14.31 11.36 -15.45
N SER A 52 -13.58 10.92 -16.46
CA SER A 52 -12.14 11.12 -16.58
C SER A 52 -11.76 12.44 -17.23
N ILE A 53 -12.73 13.14 -17.84
CA ILE A 53 -12.48 14.39 -18.57
C ILE A 53 -11.88 15.45 -17.62
N GLY A 54 -10.68 15.92 -17.94
CA GLY A 54 -9.96 16.93 -17.16
C GLY A 54 -9.23 16.41 -15.93
N GLU A 55 -9.27 15.10 -15.64
CA GLU A 55 -8.60 14.48 -14.50
C GLU A 55 -7.43 13.55 -14.88
N VAL A 56 -7.34 13.17 -16.16
CA VAL A 56 -6.27 12.28 -16.66
C VAL A 56 -4.90 12.94 -16.47
N GLY A 57 -4.00 12.27 -15.75
CA GLY A 57 -2.62 12.72 -15.52
C GLY A 57 -2.47 13.93 -14.57
N LYS A 58 -3.54 14.40 -13.92
CA LYS A 58 -3.55 15.66 -13.16
C LYS A 58 -2.98 15.51 -11.74
N CYS A 59 -3.49 14.57 -10.96
CA CYS A 59 -3.06 14.32 -9.57
C CYS A 59 -2.05 13.18 -9.45
N GLY A 60 -1.73 12.54 -10.56
CA GLY A 60 -0.87 11.38 -10.64
C GLY A 60 -0.70 10.92 -12.07
N VAL A 61 -0.04 9.79 -12.27
CA VAL A 61 0.12 9.18 -13.59
C VAL A 61 -1.09 8.32 -13.96
N SER A 62 -1.53 8.42 -15.21
CA SER A 62 -2.62 7.60 -15.75
C SER A 62 -2.09 6.24 -16.19
N ILE A 63 -2.61 5.15 -15.59
CA ILE A 63 -2.23 3.76 -15.91
C ILE A 63 -3.51 2.94 -16.11
N PHE A 64 -3.87 2.72 -17.35
CA PHE A 64 -5.09 2.01 -17.73
C PHE A 64 -4.85 0.70 -18.49
N SER A 65 -3.60 0.41 -18.84
CA SER A 65 -3.24 -0.88 -19.43
C SER A 65 -1.81 -1.31 -19.06
N LEU A 66 -1.48 -2.57 -19.41
CA LEU A 66 -0.12 -3.10 -19.23
C LEU A 66 0.94 -2.27 -19.95
N LYS A 67 0.60 -1.72 -21.12
CA LYS A 67 1.53 -0.90 -21.93
C LYS A 67 1.98 0.35 -21.15
N GLU A 68 1.07 1.04 -20.48
CA GLU A 68 1.40 2.21 -19.66
C GLU A 68 2.28 1.81 -18.47
N MET A 69 2.01 0.67 -17.84
CA MET A 69 2.84 0.16 -16.76
C MET A 69 4.27 -0.19 -17.24
N GLU A 70 4.40 -0.79 -18.42
CA GLU A 70 5.70 -1.04 -19.05
C GLU A 70 6.46 0.26 -19.33
N LEU A 71 5.77 1.28 -19.86
CA LEU A 71 6.34 2.60 -20.11
C LEU A 71 6.78 3.29 -18.80
N LEU A 72 5.94 3.21 -17.78
CA LEU A 72 6.22 3.78 -16.45
C LEU A 72 7.53 3.25 -15.86
N PHE A 73 7.80 1.96 -16.00
CA PHE A 73 9.01 1.32 -15.46
C PHE A 73 10.09 1.00 -16.50
N LYS A 74 9.99 1.55 -17.70
CA LYS A 74 10.96 1.34 -18.77
C LYS A 74 12.38 1.77 -18.34
N GLY A 75 13.31 0.80 -18.30
CA GLY A 75 14.69 1.03 -17.90
C GLY A 75 14.90 1.30 -16.42
N VAL A 76 13.89 1.00 -15.59
CA VAL A 76 13.99 1.00 -14.13
C VAL A 76 14.22 -0.44 -13.66
N ASN A 77 15.24 -0.67 -12.88
CA ASN A 77 15.65 -2.00 -12.44
C ASN A 77 14.85 -2.44 -11.19
N LEU A 78 13.73 -3.15 -11.41
CA LEU A 78 12.74 -3.48 -10.37
C LEU A 78 13.24 -4.48 -9.33
N ASP A 79 14.31 -5.25 -9.61
CA ASP A 79 14.93 -6.15 -8.63
C ASP A 79 15.82 -5.43 -7.60
N LYS A 80 16.26 -4.19 -7.90
CA LYS A 80 17.19 -3.42 -7.07
C LYS A 80 16.55 -2.33 -6.25
N ILE A 81 15.32 -1.95 -6.57
CA ILE A 81 14.60 -0.87 -5.88
C ILE A 81 13.34 -1.39 -5.21
N SER A 82 12.85 -0.61 -4.25
CA SER A 82 11.55 -0.86 -3.63
C SER A 82 10.51 0.09 -4.23
N VAL A 83 9.38 -0.44 -4.69
CA VAL A 83 8.28 0.36 -5.27
C VAL A 83 7.07 0.33 -4.36
N SER A 84 6.62 1.50 -3.90
CA SER A 84 5.33 1.66 -3.21
C SER A 84 4.28 2.15 -4.20
N GLN A 85 3.07 1.61 -4.10
CA GLN A 85 1.95 1.95 -4.97
C GLN A 85 0.74 2.33 -4.11
N THR A 86 0.26 3.57 -4.26
CA THR A 86 -0.89 4.11 -3.52
C THR A 86 -2.18 3.83 -4.26
N ILE A 87 -2.58 2.57 -4.28
CA ILE A 87 -3.75 2.10 -5.00
C ILE A 87 -4.57 1.16 -4.11
N ASN A 88 -5.89 1.21 -4.19
CA ASN A 88 -6.81 0.46 -3.33
C ASN A 88 -7.86 -0.30 -4.14
N GLY A 89 -8.95 0.31 -4.59
CA GLY A 89 -10.02 -0.36 -5.34
C GLY A 89 -9.51 -1.21 -6.51
N PRO A 90 -8.79 -0.64 -7.48
CA PRO A 90 -8.24 -1.36 -8.63
C PRO A 90 -6.88 -2.02 -8.37
N ALA A 91 -6.43 -2.13 -7.12
CA ALA A 91 -5.09 -2.62 -6.76
C ALA A 91 -4.73 -3.97 -7.38
N ILE A 92 -5.69 -4.88 -7.52
CA ILE A 92 -5.47 -6.19 -8.14
C ILE A 92 -5.04 -6.07 -9.60
N ILE A 93 -5.63 -5.14 -10.35
CA ILE A 93 -5.31 -4.91 -11.77
C ILE A 93 -3.93 -4.27 -11.88
N LEU A 94 -3.66 -3.22 -11.08
CA LEU A 94 -2.35 -2.55 -11.11
C LEU A 94 -1.22 -3.47 -10.65
N LEU A 95 -1.48 -4.36 -9.67
CA LEU A 95 -0.51 -5.38 -9.28
C LEU A 95 -0.27 -6.39 -10.41
N ALA A 96 -1.31 -6.82 -11.11
CA ALA A 96 -1.17 -7.72 -12.25
C ALA A 96 -0.34 -7.09 -13.38
N PHE A 97 -0.60 -5.82 -13.71
CA PHE A 97 0.22 -5.08 -14.69
C PHE A 97 1.67 -4.94 -14.22
N TYR A 98 1.89 -4.65 -12.94
CA TYR A 98 3.24 -4.53 -12.37
C TYR A 98 4.02 -5.84 -12.43
N ILE A 99 3.37 -6.96 -12.09
CA ILE A 99 3.95 -8.30 -12.18
C ILE A 99 4.31 -8.62 -13.63
N ALA A 100 3.36 -8.45 -14.56
CA ALA A 100 3.59 -8.72 -15.98
C ALA A 100 4.71 -7.84 -16.58
N ALA A 101 4.78 -6.57 -16.20
CA ALA A 101 5.86 -5.67 -16.62
C ALA A 101 7.23 -6.12 -16.05
N ALA A 102 7.27 -6.59 -14.79
CA ALA A 102 8.48 -7.12 -14.18
C ALA A 102 8.93 -8.44 -14.87
N GLU A 103 8.02 -9.36 -15.14
CA GLU A 103 8.30 -10.61 -15.85
C GLU A 103 8.85 -10.35 -17.26
N LYS A 104 8.29 -9.38 -17.99
CA LYS A 104 8.80 -8.95 -19.30
C LYS A 104 10.21 -8.35 -19.22
N GLN A 105 10.58 -7.77 -18.08
CA GLN A 105 11.95 -7.32 -17.82
C GLN A 105 12.89 -8.47 -17.38
N GLY A 106 12.40 -9.69 -17.24
CA GLY A 106 13.16 -10.85 -16.75
C GLY A 106 13.44 -10.82 -15.24
N VAL A 107 12.64 -10.08 -14.48
CA VAL A 107 12.80 -9.95 -13.02
C VAL A 107 12.16 -11.13 -12.31
N ASP A 108 12.90 -11.79 -11.41
CA ASP A 108 12.36 -12.83 -10.54
C ASP A 108 11.45 -12.20 -9.47
N LEU A 109 10.19 -12.62 -9.41
CA LEU A 109 9.19 -12.13 -8.46
C LEU A 109 9.62 -12.31 -6.99
N ASN A 110 10.46 -13.30 -6.69
CA ASN A 110 11.03 -13.50 -5.36
C ASN A 110 11.97 -12.37 -4.92
N THR A 111 12.49 -11.58 -5.86
CA THR A 111 13.38 -10.45 -5.57
C THR A 111 12.64 -9.14 -5.38
N ILE A 112 11.44 -9.01 -5.93
CA ILE A 112 10.66 -7.77 -5.91
C ILE A 112 10.36 -7.33 -4.48
N GLN A 113 10.67 -6.07 -4.22
CA GLN A 113 10.41 -5.40 -2.94
C GLN A 113 9.49 -4.22 -3.17
N GLY A 114 8.54 -4.04 -2.29
CA GLY A 114 7.61 -2.92 -2.39
C GLY A 114 6.49 -3.01 -1.40
N THR A 115 5.54 -2.10 -1.56
CA THR A 115 4.33 -2.05 -0.75
C THR A 115 3.17 -1.61 -1.62
N LEU A 116 2.09 -2.36 -1.57
CA LEU A 116 0.81 -1.97 -2.10
C LEU A 116 -0.02 -1.38 -0.96
N GLN A 117 -0.73 -0.28 -1.16
CA GLN A 117 -1.61 0.24 -0.11
C GLN A 117 -2.75 -0.74 0.13
N ASN A 118 -3.59 -1.00 -0.85
CA ASN A 118 -4.55 -2.11 -0.87
C ASN A 118 -5.43 -2.23 0.39
N ASP A 119 -5.72 -1.10 1.04
CA ASP A 119 -6.57 -1.04 2.23
C ASP A 119 -7.96 -0.58 1.84
N ILE A 120 -8.86 -1.52 1.60
CA ILE A 120 -10.22 -1.19 1.15
C ILE A 120 -11.13 -0.77 2.30
N LEU A 121 -10.91 -1.24 3.52
CA LEU A 121 -11.77 -0.89 4.65
C LEU A 121 -11.70 0.60 4.97
N LYS A 122 -10.51 1.22 4.91
CA LYS A 122 -10.39 2.67 5.08
C LYS A 122 -11.04 3.46 3.93
N GLU A 123 -11.20 2.87 2.75
CA GLU A 123 -11.93 3.51 1.66
C GLU A 123 -13.42 3.69 1.98
N PHE A 124 -14.04 2.69 2.60
CA PHE A 124 -15.43 2.80 3.01
C PHE A 124 -15.62 3.79 4.17
N THR A 125 -14.64 3.93 5.02
CA THR A 125 -14.73 4.80 6.22
C THR A 125 -14.27 6.23 5.97
N ALA A 126 -13.21 6.45 5.18
CA ALA A 126 -12.53 7.74 5.08
C ALA A 126 -12.34 8.26 3.64
N GLN A 127 -11.61 7.54 2.76
CA GLN A 127 -11.13 8.10 1.48
C GLN A 127 -12.16 8.01 0.35
N LYS A 128 -13.06 7.00 0.38
CA LYS A 128 -14.20 6.83 -0.56
C LYS A 128 -13.84 6.36 -1.98
N GLU A 129 -12.63 5.92 -2.24
CA GLU A 129 -12.17 5.39 -3.54
C GLU A 129 -12.38 3.87 -3.63
N TRP A 130 -13.62 3.40 -3.56
CA TRP A 130 -13.98 1.99 -3.67
C TRP A 130 -14.75 1.68 -4.96
N ILE A 131 -14.59 0.48 -5.50
CA ILE A 131 -15.22 0.03 -6.75
C ILE A 131 -16.28 -1.04 -6.45
N PHE A 132 -15.95 -2.01 -5.61
CA PHE A 132 -16.82 -3.13 -5.27
C PHE A 132 -17.40 -2.97 -3.86
N PRO A 133 -18.56 -3.59 -3.58
CA PRO A 133 -19.09 -3.68 -2.21
C PRO A 133 -18.11 -4.37 -1.24
N PRO A 134 -18.29 -4.23 0.08
CA PRO A 134 -17.31 -4.72 1.07
C PRO A 134 -16.93 -6.20 0.94
N ARG A 135 -17.91 -7.10 0.77
CA ARG A 135 -17.63 -8.55 0.70
C ARG A 135 -16.79 -8.96 -0.53
N PRO A 136 -17.13 -8.56 -1.77
CA PRO A 136 -16.26 -8.80 -2.93
C PRO A 136 -14.88 -8.17 -2.78
N SER A 137 -14.79 -6.95 -2.24
CA SER A 137 -13.51 -6.28 -2.00
C SER A 137 -12.62 -7.07 -1.05
N MET A 138 -13.16 -7.57 0.06
CA MET A 138 -12.41 -8.40 1.02
C MET A 138 -11.94 -9.72 0.41
N ARG A 139 -12.73 -10.32 -0.50
CA ARG A 139 -12.31 -11.50 -1.25
C ARG A 139 -11.10 -11.18 -2.12
N VAL A 140 -11.17 -10.11 -2.92
CA VAL A 140 -10.07 -9.68 -3.80
C VAL A 140 -8.78 -9.46 -3.02
N ILE A 141 -8.85 -8.76 -1.88
CA ILE A 141 -7.67 -8.52 -1.02
C ILE A 141 -7.11 -9.84 -0.47
N THR A 142 -7.97 -10.75 -0.05
CA THR A 142 -7.55 -12.05 0.46
C THR A 142 -6.86 -12.88 -0.62
N ASP A 143 -7.37 -12.87 -1.84
CA ASP A 143 -6.76 -13.54 -2.99
C ASP A 143 -5.38 -12.93 -3.32
N MET A 144 -5.24 -11.61 -3.31
CA MET A 144 -3.96 -10.92 -3.50
C MET A 144 -2.97 -11.26 -2.39
N LEU A 145 -3.42 -11.26 -1.13
CA LEU A 145 -2.59 -11.63 0.02
C LEU A 145 -2.07 -13.08 -0.12
N THR A 146 -2.95 -13.99 -0.54
CA THR A 146 -2.62 -15.39 -0.78
C THR A 146 -1.57 -15.54 -1.88
N TYR A 147 -1.80 -14.88 -3.01
CA TYR A 147 -0.87 -14.90 -4.14
C TYR A 147 0.51 -14.36 -3.77
N CYS A 148 0.56 -13.17 -3.18
CA CYS A 148 1.82 -12.52 -2.85
C CYS A 148 2.58 -13.24 -1.73
N THR A 149 1.89 -13.80 -0.75
CA THR A 149 2.54 -14.60 0.31
C THR A 149 3.30 -15.78 -0.30
N LYS A 150 2.74 -16.40 -1.33
CA LYS A 150 3.33 -17.55 -2.01
C LYS A 150 4.42 -17.18 -3.03
N ASN A 151 4.19 -16.14 -3.84
CA ASN A 151 5.00 -15.86 -5.03
C ASN A 151 5.90 -14.63 -4.90
N MET A 152 5.65 -13.75 -3.93
CA MET A 152 6.37 -12.49 -3.73
C MET A 152 6.76 -12.28 -2.27
N PRO A 153 7.64 -13.12 -1.71
CA PRO A 153 7.87 -13.20 -0.24
C PRO A 153 8.50 -11.94 0.36
N LYS A 154 9.01 -11.01 -0.46
CA LYS A 154 9.58 -9.73 -0.02
C LYS A 154 8.64 -8.55 -0.20
N TYR A 155 7.44 -8.77 -0.77
CA TYR A 155 6.46 -7.72 -1.04
C TYR A 155 5.49 -7.52 0.12
N ASN A 156 5.20 -6.29 0.49
CA ASN A 156 4.17 -5.97 1.49
C ASN A 156 2.84 -5.77 0.75
N THR A 157 1.93 -6.72 0.89
CA THR A 157 0.70 -6.80 0.11
C THR A 157 -0.33 -5.75 0.53
N ILE A 158 -0.20 -5.22 1.75
CA ILE A 158 -1.14 -4.25 2.31
C ILE A 158 -0.42 -3.26 3.22
N SER A 159 -0.87 -2.01 3.19
CA SER A 159 -0.52 -0.96 4.15
C SER A 159 -1.79 -0.43 4.79
N ILE A 160 -2.13 -0.94 5.97
CA ILE A 160 -3.37 -0.64 6.69
C ILE A 160 -3.30 0.78 7.21
N SER A 161 -4.21 1.65 6.77
CA SER A 161 -4.02 3.09 6.81
C SER A 161 -4.96 3.80 7.79
N GLY A 162 -4.41 4.22 8.93
CA GLY A 162 -5.05 5.16 9.85
C GLY A 162 -4.92 6.62 9.43
N TYR A 163 -3.90 6.95 8.62
CA TYR A 163 -3.64 8.31 8.16
C TYR A 163 -4.90 8.98 7.57
N HIS A 164 -5.57 8.32 6.63
CA HIS A 164 -6.76 8.87 5.98
C HIS A 164 -7.93 9.05 6.94
N ILE A 165 -8.07 8.15 7.93
CA ILE A 165 -9.08 8.24 8.98
C ILE A 165 -8.83 9.48 9.85
N ARG A 166 -7.57 9.75 10.19
CA ARG A 166 -7.17 10.92 10.96
C ARG A 166 -7.40 12.22 10.19
N GLU A 167 -7.00 12.26 8.93
CA GLU A 167 -7.22 13.40 8.03
C GLU A 167 -8.71 13.69 7.81
N ALA A 168 -9.56 12.67 7.87
CA ALA A 168 -11.02 12.81 7.81
C ALA A 168 -11.64 13.34 9.14
N GLY A 169 -10.82 13.66 10.16
CA GLY A 169 -11.26 14.33 11.38
C GLY A 169 -11.41 13.45 12.62
N SER A 170 -10.93 12.19 12.60
CA SER A 170 -10.94 11.34 13.79
C SER A 170 -9.94 11.83 14.86
N THR A 171 -10.17 11.47 16.11
CA THR A 171 -9.18 11.61 17.19
C THR A 171 -8.05 10.59 17.03
N ALA A 172 -6.91 10.80 17.70
CA ALA A 172 -5.81 9.84 17.70
C ALA A 172 -6.23 8.45 18.22
N ALA A 173 -7.10 8.40 19.23
CA ALA A 173 -7.65 7.16 19.76
C ALA A 173 -8.57 6.44 18.75
N GLN A 174 -9.40 7.17 18.02
CA GLN A 174 -10.26 6.64 16.96
C GLN A 174 -9.44 6.14 15.77
N GLU A 175 -8.43 6.92 15.32
CA GLU A 175 -7.47 6.48 14.30
C GLU A 175 -6.89 5.13 14.67
N LEU A 176 -6.32 5.02 15.88
CA LEU A 176 -5.71 3.78 16.36
C LEU A 176 -6.71 2.62 16.40
N ALA A 177 -7.90 2.87 16.97
CA ALA A 177 -8.91 1.83 17.15
C ALA A 177 -9.40 1.28 15.81
N PHE A 178 -9.76 2.15 14.87
CA PHE A 178 -10.28 1.75 13.56
C PHE A 178 -9.20 1.06 12.71
N THR A 179 -7.99 1.62 12.70
CA THR A 179 -6.86 1.02 11.95
C THR A 179 -6.51 -0.39 12.45
N LEU A 180 -6.48 -0.60 13.76
CA LEU A 180 -6.22 -1.94 14.30
C LEU A 180 -7.40 -2.88 14.08
N ALA A 181 -8.64 -2.39 14.11
CA ALA A 181 -9.82 -3.20 13.78
C ALA A 181 -9.78 -3.68 12.32
N ASP A 182 -9.44 -2.80 11.39
CA ASP A 182 -9.24 -3.15 9.98
C ASP A 182 -8.14 -4.21 9.84
N GLY A 183 -7.00 -4.01 10.52
CA GLY A 183 -5.91 -4.97 10.53
C GLY A 183 -6.31 -6.35 11.03
N PHE A 184 -7.10 -6.41 12.08
CA PHE A 184 -7.61 -7.69 12.60
C PHE A 184 -8.64 -8.32 11.65
N SER A 185 -9.45 -7.52 10.98
CA SER A 185 -10.39 -8.02 9.96
C SER A 185 -9.64 -8.67 8.79
N TYR A 186 -8.57 -8.05 8.28
CA TYR A 186 -7.73 -8.65 7.24
C TYR A 186 -7.08 -9.96 7.68
N ILE A 187 -6.58 -10.03 8.93
CA ILE A 187 -6.04 -11.29 9.49
C ILE A 187 -7.11 -12.38 9.51
N GLU A 188 -8.31 -12.07 9.99
CA GLU A 188 -9.38 -13.05 10.11
C GLU A 188 -9.84 -13.60 8.75
N HIS A 189 -9.86 -12.76 7.72
CA HIS A 189 -10.14 -13.19 6.35
C HIS A 189 -9.03 -14.07 5.78
N ALA A 190 -7.76 -13.71 6.01
CA ALA A 190 -6.61 -14.50 5.58
C ALA A 190 -6.57 -15.89 6.24
N LEU A 191 -6.82 -15.96 7.56
CA LEU A 191 -6.91 -17.20 8.30
C LEU A 191 -8.06 -18.10 7.81
N LYS A 192 -9.23 -17.49 7.52
CA LYS A 192 -10.37 -18.21 6.91
C LYS A 192 -10.06 -18.78 5.54
N ALA A 193 -9.18 -18.14 4.78
CA ALA A 193 -8.70 -18.63 3.50
C ALA A 193 -7.61 -19.71 3.63
N GLY A 194 -7.23 -20.09 4.85
CA GLY A 194 -6.26 -21.15 5.13
C GLY A 194 -4.80 -20.70 5.16
N LEU A 195 -4.53 -19.37 5.18
CA LEU A 195 -3.17 -18.88 5.32
C LEU A 195 -2.65 -19.05 6.76
N ASP A 196 -1.37 -19.39 6.88
CA ASP A 196 -0.67 -19.40 8.17
C ASP A 196 -0.31 -17.98 8.58
N ILE A 197 -0.66 -17.61 9.82
CA ILE A 197 -0.41 -16.28 10.39
C ILE A 197 1.07 -15.87 10.30
N ASP A 198 1.98 -16.79 10.54
CA ASP A 198 3.41 -16.51 10.55
C ASP A 198 4.04 -16.40 9.16
N GLN A 199 3.32 -16.78 8.11
CA GLN A 199 3.73 -16.58 6.73
C GLN A 199 3.39 -15.17 6.23
N PHE A 200 2.19 -14.65 6.51
CA PHE A 200 1.76 -13.37 5.95
C PHE A 200 1.88 -12.18 6.94
N ALA A 201 1.64 -12.37 8.25
CA ALA A 201 1.66 -11.26 9.21
C ALA A 201 2.99 -10.50 9.25
N PRO A 202 4.18 -11.12 9.06
CA PRO A 202 5.43 -10.38 8.93
C PRO A 202 5.48 -9.40 7.75
N ARG A 203 4.54 -9.46 6.81
CA ARG A 203 4.44 -8.58 5.63
C ARG A 203 3.33 -7.56 5.72
N LEU A 204 2.48 -7.65 6.71
CA LEU A 204 1.52 -6.58 6.97
C LEU A 204 2.27 -5.32 7.42
N SER A 205 1.90 -4.20 6.85
CA SER A 205 2.40 -2.89 7.23
C SER A 205 1.25 -1.95 7.55
N PHE A 206 1.57 -0.83 8.18
CA PHE A 206 0.59 0.16 8.59
C PHE A 206 1.03 1.56 8.16
N PHE A 207 0.07 2.47 8.15
CA PHE A 207 0.30 3.87 7.86
C PHE A 207 -0.49 4.73 8.85
N PHE A 208 0.20 5.44 9.71
CA PHE A 208 -0.39 6.33 10.70
C PHE A 208 -0.10 7.79 10.41
N ASN A 209 -0.95 8.66 10.94
CA ASN A 209 -0.71 10.09 11.02
C ASN A 209 0.22 10.43 12.20
N SER A 210 0.92 11.55 12.12
CA SER A 210 1.64 12.16 13.27
C SER A 210 1.20 13.62 13.39
N HIS A 211 0.38 13.90 14.40
CA HIS A 211 -0.23 15.20 14.62
C HIS A 211 0.57 16.04 15.63
N LEU A 212 0.07 17.23 16.00
CA LEU A 212 0.77 18.24 16.81
C LEU A 212 0.96 17.86 18.27
N ASP A 213 0.06 17.08 18.87
CA ASP A 213 0.21 16.67 20.28
C ASP A 213 1.29 15.59 20.41
N PHE A 214 2.48 16.02 20.77
CA PHE A 214 3.66 15.19 20.84
C PHE A 214 3.51 13.99 21.78
N PHE A 215 2.94 14.20 22.97
CA PHE A 215 2.80 13.12 23.96
C PHE A 215 1.67 12.15 23.60
N GLU A 216 0.57 12.65 23.06
CA GLU A 216 -0.53 11.81 22.57
C GLU A 216 -0.04 10.90 21.43
N GLU A 217 0.73 11.44 20.48
CA GLU A 217 1.29 10.66 19.35
C GLU A 217 2.29 9.59 19.83
N ILE A 218 3.17 9.91 20.79
CA ILE A 218 4.05 8.91 21.40
C ILE A 218 3.21 7.80 22.08
N ALA A 219 2.20 8.17 22.84
CA ALA A 219 1.31 7.22 23.52
C ALA A 219 0.58 6.34 22.51
N LYS A 220 0.04 6.91 21.43
CA LYS A 220 -0.63 6.21 20.33
C LYS A 220 0.27 5.14 19.72
N PHE A 221 1.49 5.47 19.31
CA PHE A 221 2.40 4.52 18.69
C PHE A 221 2.86 3.41 19.66
N ARG A 222 3.03 3.74 20.93
CA ARG A 222 3.35 2.74 21.96
C ARG A 222 2.17 1.79 22.20
N ALA A 223 0.95 2.33 22.29
CA ALA A 223 -0.27 1.56 22.42
C ALA A 223 -0.49 0.64 21.20
N ALA A 224 -0.32 1.19 19.99
CA ALA A 224 -0.44 0.44 18.72
C ALA A 224 0.43 -0.83 18.74
N ARG A 225 1.72 -0.68 19.00
CA ARG A 225 2.67 -1.81 19.06
C ARG A 225 2.29 -2.83 20.13
N ARG A 226 1.89 -2.36 21.31
CA ARG A 226 1.52 -3.23 22.44
C ARG A 226 0.24 -4.02 22.15
N ILE A 227 -0.80 -3.37 21.63
CA ILE A 227 -2.08 -4.01 21.31
C ILE A 227 -1.88 -5.05 20.22
N TRP A 228 -1.20 -4.67 19.14
CA TRP A 228 -0.90 -5.57 18.03
C TRP A 228 -0.17 -6.83 18.51
N ALA A 229 0.97 -6.66 19.17
CA ALA A 229 1.77 -7.79 19.66
C ALA A 229 0.98 -8.73 20.57
N LYS A 230 0.22 -8.18 21.53
CA LYS A 230 -0.63 -8.98 22.41
C LYS A 230 -1.70 -9.75 21.65
N ARG A 231 -2.35 -9.11 20.68
CA ARG A 231 -3.43 -9.72 19.91
C ARG A 231 -2.90 -10.84 19.01
N LEU A 232 -1.79 -10.60 18.28
CA LEU A 232 -1.16 -11.60 17.42
C LEU A 232 -0.72 -12.81 18.23
N LYS A 233 -0.10 -12.61 19.38
CA LYS A 233 0.37 -13.66 20.24
C LYS A 233 -0.77 -14.44 20.90
N ASN A 234 -1.74 -13.75 21.51
CA ASN A 234 -2.70 -14.39 22.41
C ASN A 234 -3.98 -14.85 21.70
N LYS A 235 -4.48 -14.08 20.69
CA LYS A 235 -5.71 -14.46 19.98
C LYS A 235 -5.41 -15.31 18.74
N TYR A 236 -4.41 -14.91 17.95
CA TYR A 236 -4.11 -15.60 16.68
C TYR A 236 -2.97 -16.62 16.81
N ASN A 237 -2.40 -16.77 18.00
CA ASN A 237 -1.43 -17.81 18.32
C ASN A 237 -0.17 -17.78 17.43
N ALA A 238 0.21 -16.60 16.93
CA ALA A 238 1.42 -16.40 16.14
C ALA A 238 2.66 -16.77 16.96
N LYS A 239 3.56 -17.53 16.36
CA LYS A 239 4.79 -18.04 17.02
C LYS A 239 6.03 -17.24 16.65
N ASN A 240 6.04 -16.64 15.47
CA ASN A 240 7.16 -15.87 14.98
C ASN A 240 7.16 -14.45 15.56
N GLU A 241 8.24 -14.05 16.21
CA GLU A 241 8.38 -12.69 16.76
C GLU A 241 8.22 -11.59 15.69
N ARG A 242 8.57 -11.87 14.43
CA ARG A 242 8.38 -10.91 13.34
C ARG A 242 6.90 -10.60 13.08
N SER A 243 5.99 -11.56 13.35
CA SER A 243 4.55 -11.38 13.24
C SER A 243 4.00 -10.43 14.30
N TRP A 244 4.63 -10.35 15.47
CA TRP A 244 4.21 -9.47 16.56
C TRP A 244 4.64 -8.01 16.39
N LYS A 245 5.58 -7.74 15.46
CA LYS A 245 6.09 -6.39 15.21
C LYS A 245 5.12 -5.62 14.35
N LEU A 246 4.52 -4.56 14.92
CA LEU A 246 3.78 -3.58 14.13
C LEU A 246 4.79 -2.73 13.38
N ARG A 247 4.86 -2.89 12.05
CA ARG A 247 5.70 -2.07 11.18
C ARG A 247 4.83 -1.05 10.50
N PHE A 248 5.25 0.20 10.55
CA PHE A 248 4.45 1.26 9.99
C PHE A 248 5.31 2.38 9.41
N HIS A 249 4.76 3.03 8.42
CA HIS A 249 5.09 4.37 7.99
C HIS A 249 4.27 5.37 8.79
N THR A 250 4.80 6.54 9.05
CA THR A 250 4.02 7.67 9.58
C THR A 250 4.32 8.92 8.76
N GLN A 251 3.29 9.75 8.61
CA GLN A 251 3.36 11.02 7.91
C GLN A 251 2.87 12.12 8.85
N THR A 252 3.51 13.27 8.81
CA THR A 252 3.01 14.47 9.52
C THR A 252 1.63 14.85 9.00
N ALA A 253 0.75 15.27 9.90
CA ALA A 253 -0.63 15.60 9.58
C ALA A 253 -0.72 16.74 8.55
N GLY A 254 -1.63 16.60 7.59
CA GLY A 254 -2.02 17.67 6.69
C GLY A 254 -3.08 18.59 7.29
N CYS A 255 -3.82 18.07 8.27
CA CYS A 255 -4.90 18.80 8.98
C CYS A 255 -4.43 19.55 10.25
N SER A 256 -3.13 19.81 10.38
CA SER A 256 -2.54 20.55 11.51
C SER A 256 -2.31 22.03 11.19
#